data_8ff33685ed555f9a04a16d7d27a0ddb6
#
_entry.id   8ff33685ed555f9a04a16d7d27a0ddb6
#
_cell.length_a   1.000
_cell.length_b   1.000
_cell.length_c   1.000
_cell.angle_alpha   90.00
_cell.angle_beta   90.00
_cell.angle_gamma   90.00
#
_symmetry.space_group_name_H-M   'P 1'
#
loop_
_entity.id
_entity.type
_entity.pdbx_description
1 polymer ?
#
loop_
_entity_poly.entity_id
_entity_poly.type
_entity_poly.pdbx_seq_one_letter_code
_entity_poly.pdbx_strand_id
1 'polypeptide(L)'
;FPTLNNLAWTNKGPILLEDLDFVRIQTKLEGNELTVSHVDKFPYLVNYHVPAGVRIAAGAQVRLGAYLGEGTTVMPAGYINFNAGTVGNAMVEGRVSAGVVVDEQTDVGGGASIMGTLSGGNDHVISVGKKCLLGANSGIGISLGDGCTVAAGLYVYAGKKVSLVNEKDEPVNVEGDVVIDGKNIVKAS
;
A
#
# COMPACT_ATOMS: atom_id res chain seq x y z
N PHE A 1 -18.80 -0.77 2.83
CA PHE A 1 -18.37 -2.01 2.12
C PHE A 1 -19.17 -3.28 2.49
N PRO A 2 -19.95 -3.35 3.59
CA PRO A 2 -20.79 -4.52 3.88
C PRO A 2 -21.78 -4.88 2.78
N THR A 3 -22.22 -3.89 2.02
CA THR A 3 -23.21 -4.01 0.94
C THR A 3 -22.65 -4.52 -0.39
N LEU A 4 -21.31 -4.59 -0.54
CA LEU A 4 -20.68 -5.11 -1.74
C LEU A 4 -20.55 -6.64 -1.64
N ASN A 5 -21.02 -7.34 -2.67
CA ASN A 5 -20.88 -8.78 -2.77
C ASN A 5 -19.44 -9.17 -3.16
N ASN A 6 -19.00 -10.35 -2.71
CA ASN A 6 -17.85 -11.00 -3.33
C ASN A 6 -18.26 -11.50 -4.70
N LEU A 7 -17.44 -11.23 -5.71
CA LEU A 7 -17.66 -11.63 -7.09
C LEU A 7 -16.50 -12.52 -7.56
N ALA A 8 -16.82 -13.46 -8.43
CA ALA A 8 -15.81 -14.13 -9.23
C ALA A 8 -15.43 -13.23 -10.41
N TRP A 9 -14.19 -12.77 -10.46
CA TRP A 9 -13.66 -11.96 -11.54
C TRP A 9 -13.12 -12.87 -12.63
N THR A 10 -13.77 -12.85 -13.80
CA THR A 10 -13.53 -13.82 -14.86
C THR A 10 -13.12 -13.14 -16.16
N ASN A 11 -12.67 -13.95 -17.14
CA ASN A 11 -12.39 -13.46 -18.49
C ASN A 11 -13.67 -12.98 -19.25
N LYS A 12 -14.85 -13.22 -18.69
CA LYS A 12 -16.15 -12.69 -19.19
C LYS A 12 -16.70 -11.56 -18.30
N GLY A 13 -15.91 -11.07 -17.32
CA GLY A 13 -16.32 -10.04 -16.36
C GLY A 13 -16.71 -10.62 -15.00
N PRO A 14 -17.32 -9.79 -14.12
CA PRO A 14 -17.75 -10.21 -12.79
C PRO A 14 -18.99 -11.11 -12.85
N ILE A 15 -18.96 -12.16 -12.03
CA ILE A 15 -20.06 -13.13 -11.90
C ILE A 15 -20.36 -13.29 -10.42
N LEU A 16 -21.66 -13.31 -10.04
CA LEU A 16 -22.08 -13.68 -8.70
C LEU A 16 -21.64 -15.11 -8.38
N LEU A 17 -21.19 -15.35 -7.15
CA LEU A 17 -20.71 -16.69 -6.79
C LEU A 17 -21.78 -17.76 -6.89
N GLU A 18 -23.03 -17.41 -6.65
CA GLU A 18 -24.18 -18.30 -6.78
C GLU A 18 -24.47 -18.72 -8.23
N ASP A 19 -24.10 -17.88 -9.21
CA ASP A 19 -24.31 -18.15 -10.65
C ASP A 19 -23.08 -18.80 -11.31
N LEU A 20 -21.95 -18.87 -10.63
CA LEU A 20 -20.67 -19.22 -11.23
C LEU A 20 -20.67 -20.59 -11.89
N ASP A 21 -21.22 -21.60 -11.23
CA ASP A 21 -21.25 -22.96 -11.77
C ASP A 21 -22.18 -23.08 -12.99
N PHE A 22 -23.31 -22.40 -12.98
CA PHE A 22 -24.21 -22.32 -14.11
C PHE A 22 -23.51 -21.69 -15.32
N VAL A 23 -22.90 -20.52 -15.12
CA VAL A 23 -22.18 -19.81 -16.19
C VAL A 23 -21.01 -20.64 -16.73
N ARG A 24 -20.32 -21.38 -15.86
CA ARG A 24 -19.24 -22.29 -16.26
C ARG A 24 -19.72 -23.40 -17.20
N ILE A 25 -20.84 -24.04 -16.85
CA ILE A 25 -21.46 -25.09 -17.68
C ILE A 25 -21.91 -24.52 -19.02
N GLN A 26 -22.62 -23.40 -19.00
CA GLN A 26 -23.05 -22.71 -20.22
C GLN A 26 -21.89 -22.36 -21.14
N THR A 27 -20.86 -21.76 -20.61
CA THR A 27 -19.66 -21.38 -21.35
C THR A 27 -18.97 -22.60 -22.00
N LYS A 28 -18.95 -23.72 -21.28
CA LYS A 28 -18.38 -24.97 -21.79
C LYS A 28 -19.23 -25.58 -22.90
N LEU A 29 -20.55 -25.53 -22.79
CA LEU A 29 -21.47 -25.99 -23.84
C LEU A 29 -21.35 -25.15 -25.13
N GLU A 30 -20.99 -23.87 -25.01
CA GLU A 30 -20.68 -22.99 -26.14
C GLU A 30 -19.30 -23.24 -26.77
N GLY A 31 -18.54 -24.19 -26.26
CA GLY A 31 -17.17 -24.49 -26.72
C GLY A 31 -16.12 -23.49 -26.24
N ASN A 32 -16.43 -22.69 -25.22
CA ASN A 32 -15.54 -21.70 -24.63
C ASN A 32 -15.07 -22.13 -23.24
N GLU A 33 -14.05 -21.42 -22.71
CA GLU A 33 -13.54 -21.62 -21.37
C GLU A 33 -13.81 -20.40 -20.49
N LEU A 34 -14.29 -20.64 -19.28
CA LEU A 34 -14.43 -19.63 -18.24
C LEU A 34 -13.26 -19.77 -17.25
N THR A 35 -12.41 -18.76 -17.20
CA THR A 35 -11.33 -18.67 -16.22
C THR A 35 -11.67 -17.68 -15.12
N VAL A 36 -11.41 -18.04 -13.87
CA VAL A 36 -11.56 -17.17 -12.69
C VAL A 36 -10.19 -16.71 -12.27
N SER A 37 -9.95 -15.42 -12.26
CA SER A 37 -8.68 -14.84 -11.82
C SER A 37 -8.61 -14.73 -10.29
N HIS A 38 -9.69 -14.34 -9.65
CA HIS A 38 -9.79 -14.19 -8.19
C HIS A 38 -11.25 -14.03 -7.75
N VAL A 39 -11.46 -14.10 -6.45
CA VAL A 39 -12.76 -13.83 -5.79
C VAL A 39 -12.56 -12.72 -4.78
N ASP A 40 -13.16 -11.57 -5.02
CA ASP A 40 -13.04 -10.40 -4.14
C ASP A 40 -14.19 -9.42 -4.43
N LYS A 41 -14.32 -8.42 -3.56
CA LYS A 41 -15.19 -7.25 -3.77
C LYS A 41 -14.62 -6.28 -4.81
N PHE A 42 -13.30 -6.26 -5.00
CA PHE A 42 -12.59 -5.36 -5.92
C PHE A 42 -11.73 -6.14 -6.91
N PRO A 43 -11.79 -5.79 -8.20
CA PRO A 43 -10.88 -6.38 -9.19
C PRO A 43 -9.49 -5.74 -9.12
N TYR A 44 -8.55 -6.29 -9.90
CA TYR A 44 -7.29 -5.62 -10.19
C TYR A 44 -7.53 -4.36 -11.01
N LEU A 45 -6.84 -3.28 -10.66
CA LEU A 45 -6.94 -1.98 -11.33
C LEU A 45 -6.77 -2.11 -12.85
N VAL A 46 -5.71 -2.79 -13.28
CA VAL A 46 -5.33 -2.89 -14.69
C VAL A 46 -6.35 -3.60 -15.59
N ASN A 47 -7.29 -4.35 -15.01
CA ASN A 47 -8.35 -4.99 -15.77
C ASN A 47 -9.43 -3.97 -16.22
N TYR A 48 -9.48 -2.79 -15.63
CA TYR A 48 -10.51 -1.77 -15.88
C TYR A 48 -9.93 -0.40 -16.18
N HIS A 49 -8.75 -0.09 -15.66
CA HIS A 49 -8.10 1.20 -15.84
C HIS A 49 -6.59 1.03 -15.83
N VAL A 50 -5.94 1.55 -16.86
CA VAL A 50 -4.48 1.61 -16.94
C VAL A 50 -4.06 3.07 -16.82
N PRO A 51 -3.52 3.52 -15.67
CA PRO A 51 -3.09 4.88 -15.50
C PRO A 51 -1.95 5.22 -16.45
N ALA A 52 -1.94 6.46 -16.97
CA ALA A 52 -0.86 6.93 -17.82
C ALA A 52 0.45 7.12 -17.03
N GLY A 53 1.59 6.85 -17.67
CA GLY A 53 2.91 7.12 -17.09
C GLY A 53 3.30 6.27 -15.90
N VAL A 54 2.59 5.16 -15.61
CA VAL A 54 2.93 4.24 -14.51
C VAL A 54 3.42 2.90 -15.01
N ARG A 55 4.17 2.20 -14.17
CA ARG A 55 4.60 0.83 -14.38
C ARG A 55 4.04 -0.07 -13.27
N ILE A 56 3.30 -1.10 -13.65
CA ILE A 56 2.77 -2.11 -12.74
C ILE A 56 3.32 -3.46 -13.20
N ALA A 57 4.24 -4.03 -12.45
CA ALA A 57 4.91 -5.28 -12.81
C ALA A 57 3.97 -6.49 -12.64
N ALA A 58 4.26 -7.56 -13.37
CA ALA A 58 3.59 -8.83 -13.14
C ALA A 58 3.81 -9.28 -11.68
N GLY A 59 2.74 -9.74 -11.02
CA GLY A 59 2.78 -10.11 -9.60
C GLY A 59 2.55 -8.94 -8.62
N ALA A 60 2.50 -7.70 -9.11
CA ALA A 60 2.03 -6.57 -8.30
C ALA A 60 0.52 -6.64 -8.12
N GLN A 61 0.04 -6.28 -6.93
CA GLN A 61 -1.38 -6.31 -6.59
C GLN A 61 -1.91 -4.90 -6.33
N VAL A 62 -2.45 -4.27 -7.37
CA VAL A 62 -3.09 -2.96 -7.25
C VAL A 62 -4.60 -3.14 -7.42
N ARG A 63 -5.37 -2.79 -6.39
CA ARG A 63 -6.83 -2.94 -6.39
C ARG A 63 -7.50 -1.76 -7.09
N LEU A 64 -8.60 -2.01 -7.78
CA LEU A 64 -9.43 -0.93 -8.33
C LEU A 64 -9.84 0.04 -7.22
N GLY A 65 -9.75 1.35 -7.48
CA GLY A 65 -9.93 2.40 -6.48
C GLY A 65 -8.63 2.90 -5.86
N ALA A 66 -7.46 2.31 -6.21
CA ALA A 66 -6.16 2.91 -5.94
C ALA A 66 -5.86 4.03 -6.93
N TYR A 67 -5.14 5.06 -6.49
CA TYR A 67 -4.62 6.15 -7.33
C TYR A 67 -3.11 6.02 -7.47
N LEU A 68 -2.63 6.03 -8.70
CA LEU A 68 -1.20 6.01 -9.02
C LEU A 68 -0.83 7.28 -9.80
N GLY A 69 -0.06 8.15 -9.17
CA GLY A 69 0.49 9.33 -9.81
C GLY A 69 1.52 8.97 -10.89
N GLU A 70 1.70 9.85 -11.86
CA GLU A 70 2.64 9.67 -12.96
C GLU A 70 4.06 9.37 -12.45
N GLY A 71 4.76 8.46 -13.11
CA GLY A 71 6.09 8.00 -12.73
C GLY A 71 6.11 6.92 -11.66
N THR A 72 4.98 6.55 -11.07
CA THR A 72 4.91 5.47 -10.09
C THR A 72 5.28 4.13 -10.71
N THR A 73 6.08 3.37 -9.98
CA THR A 73 6.40 1.97 -10.29
C THR A 73 5.95 1.07 -9.15
N VAL A 74 5.10 0.10 -9.44
CA VAL A 74 4.75 -0.98 -8.52
C VAL A 74 5.48 -2.23 -8.95
N MET A 75 6.43 -2.68 -8.12
CA MET A 75 7.28 -3.84 -8.37
C MET A 75 6.54 -5.14 -8.07
N PRO A 76 7.07 -6.31 -8.50
CA PRO A 76 6.53 -7.60 -8.07
C PRO A 76 6.39 -7.67 -6.54
N ALA A 77 5.31 -8.29 -6.06
CA ALA A 77 4.93 -8.33 -4.64
C ALA A 77 4.54 -6.98 -4.00
N GLY A 78 4.61 -5.86 -4.72
CA GLY A 78 4.03 -4.59 -4.28
C GLY A 78 2.51 -4.69 -4.19
N TYR A 79 1.93 -4.10 -3.14
CA TYR A 79 0.49 -4.11 -2.90
C TYR A 79 -0.03 -2.72 -2.60
N ILE A 80 -1.05 -2.27 -3.34
CA ILE A 80 -1.73 -1.01 -3.08
C ILE A 80 -3.23 -1.28 -2.99
N ASN A 81 -3.79 -0.96 -1.82
CA ASN A 81 -5.21 -1.19 -1.56
C ASN A 81 -6.10 -0.12 -2.22
N PHE A 82 -7.41 -0.40 -2.29
CA PHE A 82 -8.38 0.61 -2.71
C PHE A 82 -8.29 1.85 -1.78
N ASN A 83 -8.65 3.01 -2.30
CA ASN A 83 -8.60 4.29 -1.57
C ASN A 83 -7.21 4.64 -0.99
N ALA A 84 -6.15 4.00 -1.50
CA ALA A 84 -4.77 4.30 -1.21
C ALA A 84 -4.07 4.75 -2.49
N GLY A 85 -2.87 5.28 -2.39
CA GLY A 85 -2.13 5.60 -3.60
C GLY A 85 -0.84 6.37 -3.40
N THR A 86 -0.28 6.74 -4.55
CA THR A 86 0.95 7.52 -4.68
C THR A 86 0.63 8.83 -5.39
N VAL A 87 1.21 9.94 -4.94
CA VAL A 87 0.94 11.26 -5.54
C VAL A 87 1.73 11.48 -6.83
N GLY A 88 2.92 10.92 -6.92
CA GLY A 88 3.83 11.07 -8.06
C GLY A 88 4.78 9.88 -8.19
N ASN A 89 5.95 10.11 -8.75
CA ASN A 89 6.97 9.10 -8.99
C ASN A 89 7.44 8.45 -7.70
N ALA A 90 6.83 7.36 -7.33
CA ALA A 90 7.16 6.54 -6.17
C ALA A 90 7.49 5.11 -6.61
N MET A 91 8.28 4.41 -5.82
CA MET A 91 8.51 2.97 -6.00
C MET A 91 7.83 2.20 -4.88
N VAL A 92 7.05 1.19 -5.22
CA VAL A 92 6.30 0.39 -4.26
C VAL A 92 6.60 -1.09 -4.46
N GLU A 93 7.32 -1.66 -3.52
CA GLU A 93 7.63 -3.10 -3.43
C GLU A 93 7.03 -3.72 -2.16
N GLY A 94 6.45 -2.91 -1.31
CA GLY A 94 5.81 -3.27 -0.05
C GLY A 94 4.30 -3.07 -0.08
N ARG A 95 3.70 -3.05 1.11
CA ARG A 95 2.26 -2.91 1.31
C ARG A 95 1.85 -1.48 1.62
N VAL A 96 0.95 -0.93 0.80
CA VAL A 96 0.26 0.34 1.05
C VAL A 96 -1.19 0.02 1.40
N SER A 97 -1.55 0.16 2.67
CA SER A 97 -2.89 -0.16 3.19
C SER A 97 -3.94 0.86 2.75
N ALA A 98 -5.22 0.51 2.88
CA ALA A 98 -6.33 1.36 2.47
C ALA A 98 -6.26 2.76 3.10
N GLY A 99 -6.51 3.79 2.29
CA GLY A 99 -6.50 5.18 2.68
C GLY A 99 -5.13 5.86 2.74
N VAL A 100 -4.05 5.08 2.75
CA VAL A 100 -2.68 5.62 2.85
C VAL A 100 -2.29 6.39 1.60
N VAL A 101 -1.68 7.55 1.80
CA VAL A 101 -1.09 8.37 0.74
C VAL A 101 0.43 8.36 0.89
N VAL A 102 1.10 7.99 -0.20
CA VAL A 102 2.57 8.03 -0.32
C VAL A 102 2.94 9.15 -1.29
N ASP A 103 3.73 10.10 -0.82
CA ASP A 103 4.12 11.25 -1.63
C ASP A 103 5.30 10.90 -2.57
N GLU A 104 5.60 11.84 -3.46
CA GLU A 104 6.55 11.66 -4.56
C GLU A 104 7.98 11.38 -4.10
N GLN A 105 8.74 10.67 -4.94
CA GLN A 105 10.14 10.28 -4.72
C GLN A 105 10.34 9.39 -3.48
N THR A 106 9.27 8.77 -3.01
CA THR A 106 9.33 7.85 -1.87
C THR A 106 9.46 6.41 -2.34
N ASP A 107 10.32 5.66 -1.67
CA ASP A 107 10.58 4.24 -1.91
C ASP A 107 10.02 3.40 -0.75
N VAL A 108 9.05 2.55 -1.07
CA VAL A 108 8.49 1.56 -0.16
C VAL A 108 9.14 0.21 -0.46
N GLY A 109 10.19 -0.10 0.27
CA GLY A 109 11.07 -1.25 0.03
C GLY A 109 10.36 -2.59 0.11
N GLY A 110 11.02 -3.63 -0.38
CA GLY A 110 10.49 -5.00 -0.48
C GLY A 110 9.97 -5.52 0.86
N GLY A 111 8.69 -5.89 0.91
CA GLY A 111 8.05 -6.36 2.13
C GLY A 111 7.82 -5.31 3.22
N ALA A 112 8.14 -4.04 2.97
CA ALA A 112 7.79 -2.97 3.90
C ALA A 112 6.27 -2.84 4.02
N SER A 113 5.79 -2.43 5.20
CA SER A 113 4.37 -2.42 5.51
C SER A 113 3.92 -1.10 6.12
N ILE A 114 3.05 -0.40 5.40
CA ILE A 114 2.40 0.80 5.91
C ILE A 114 1.02 0.43 6.42
N MET A 115 0.77 0.64 7.73
CA MET A 115 -0.54 0.44 8.34
C MET A 115 -1.52 1.50 7.85
N GLY A 116 -2.82 1.18 7.78
CA GLY A 116 -3.84 2.11 7.25
C GLY A 116 -4.14 3.26 8.20
N THR A 117 -4.13 2.99 9.50
CA THR A 117 -4.40 3.96 10.57
C THR A 117 -3.36 3.85 11.67
N LEU A 118 -3.28 4.88 12.51
CA LEU A 118 -2.47 4.82 13.72
C LEU A 118 -2.78 3.55 14.51
N SER A 119 -1.74 2.82 14.89
CA SER A 119 -1.89 1.66 15.75
C SER A 119 -2.47 2.10 17.10
N GLY A 120 -3.56 1.45 17.52
CA GLY A 120 -4.25 1.79 18.77
C GLY A 120 -5.70 2.27 18.62
N GLY A 121 -6.30 2.17 17.42
CA GLY A 121 -7.74 2.40 17.22
C GLY A 121 -8.12 3.86 16.98
N ASN A 122 -7.30 4.58 16.27
CA ASN A 122 -7.54 5.96 15.86
C ASN A 122 -8.00 6.04 14.41
N ASP A 123 -8.82 7.05 14.08
CA ASP A 123 -9.32 7.32 12.71
C ASP A 123 -8.31 8.09 11.84
N HIS A 124 -7.14 8.45 12.35
CA HIS A 124 -6.11 9.12 11.59
C HIS A 124 -5.47 8.19 10.58
N VAL A 125 -5.68 8.49 9.30
CA VAL A 125 -5.06 7.78 8.17
C VAL A 125 -3.58 8.14 8.11
N ILE A 126 -2.73 7.14 7.87
CA ILE A 126 -1.29 7.32 7.76
C ILE A 126 -0.94 7.90 6.40
N SER A 127 0.01 8.83 6.39
CA SER A 127 0.64 9.37 5.20
C SER A 127 2.17 9.29 5.29
N VAL A 128 2.81 9.19 4.14
CA VAL A 128 4.27 9.20 4.00
C VAL A 128 4.66 10.38 3.12
N GLY A 129 5.50 11.25 3.63
CA GLY A 129 5.97 12.44 2.92
C GLY A 129 6.88 12.13 1.74
N LYS A 130 7.44 13.18 1.16
CA LYS A 130 8.34 13.11 -0.02
C LYS A 130 9.71 12.57 0.34
N LYS A 131 10.36 11.91 -0.63
CA LYS A 131 11.76 11.48 -0.53
C LYS A 131 12.04 10.61 0.69
N CYS A 132 11.06 9.80 1.08
CA CYS A 132 11.21 8.84 2.15
C CYS A 132 11.73 7.50 1.62
N LEU A 133 12.42 6.77 2.50
CA LEU A 133 12.82 5.40 2.25
C LEU A 133 12.33 4.50 3.39
N LEU A 134 11.46 3.56 3.07
CA LEU A 134 11.11 2.48 3.97
C LEU A 134 11.95 1.25 3.59
N GLY A 135 12.94 0.93 4.42
CA GLY A 135 13.82 -0.22 4.19
C GLY A 135 13.07 -1.53 4.11
N ALA A 136 13.69 -2.54 3.48
CA ALA A 136 13.07 -3.85 3.30
C ALA A 136 12.57 -4.43 4.63
N ASN A 137 11.35 -5.02 4.60
CA ASN A 137 10.68 -5.59 5.77
C ASN A 137 10.54 -4.63 6.97
N SER A 138 10.61 -3.33 6.74
CA SER A 138 10.25 -2.34 7.76
C SER A 138 8.74 -2.16 7.86
N GLY A 139 8.28 -1.49 8.91
CA GLY A 139 6.86 -1.18 9.05
C GLY A 139 6.60 0.11 9.80
N ILE A 140 5.56 0.82 9.40
CA ILE A 140 5.12 2.03 10.08
C ILE A 140 3.65 1.98 10.44
N GLY A 141 3.34 2.44 11.65
CA GLY A 141 2.00 2.65 12.17
C GLY A 141 1.80 4.11 12.63
N ILE A 142 2.61 5.02 12.09
CA ILE A 142 2.54 6.47 12.26
C ILE A 142 2.79 7.15 10.93
N SER A 143 2.35 8.39 10.75
CA SER A 143 2.70 9.19 9.58
C SER A 143 4.15 9.66 9.65
N LEU A 144 4.79 9.77 8.49
CA LEU A 144 6.15 10.30 8.34
C LEU A 144 6.11 11.60 7.54
N GLY A 145 6.87 12.59 7.98
CA GLY A 145 7.18 13.79 7.20
C GLY A 145 8.17 13.50 6.07
N ASP A 146 8.62 14.55 5.38
CA ASP A 146 9.53 14.44 4.25
C ASP A 146 10.93 13.95 4.66
N GLY A 147 11.59 13.24 3.76
CA GLY A 147 12.98 12.83 3.88
C GLY A 147 13.28 11.77 4.94
N CYS A 148 12.27 11.08 5.44
CA CYS A 148 12.44 10.05 6.46
C CYS A 148 13.05 8.77 5.88
N THR A 149 13.95 8.15 6.65
CA THR A 149 14.45 6.81 6.36
C THR A 149 14.14 5.88 7.53
N VAL A 150 13.46 4.78 7.23
CA VAL A 150 13.20 3.69 8.18
C VAL A 150 14.13 2.55 7.85
N ALA A 151 14.98 2.14 8.81
CA ALA A 151 15.92 1.05 8.59
C ALA A 151 15.22 -0.26 8.27
N ALA A 152 15.86 -1.14 7.50
CA ALA A 152 15.34 -2.46 7.19
C ALA A 152 15.04 -3.25 8.48
N GLY A 153 13.90 -3.95 8.48
CA GLY A 153 13.43 -4.74 9.61
C GLY A 153 12.92 -3.94 10.81
N LEU A 154 12.99 -2.60 10.78
CA LEU A 154 12.52 -1.76 11.87
C LEU A 154 11.01 -1.51 11.76
N TYR A 155 10.30 -1.69 12.88
CA TYR A 155 8.88 -1.31 13.02
C TYR A 155 8.74 -0.11 13.95
N VAL A 156 8.09 0.96 13.44
CA VAL A 156 7.78 2.19 14.18
C VAL A 156 6.26 2.38 14.20
N TYR A 157 5.68 2.34 15.39
CA TYR A 157 4.23 2.42 15.59
C TYR A 157 3.88 3.29 16.79
N ALA A 158 2.64 3.72 16.91
CA ALA A 158 2.19 4.53 18.05
C ALA A 158 2.42 3.80 19.37
N GLY A 159 3.01 4.50 20.35
CA GLY A 159 3.36 3.95 21.66
C GLY A 159 4.70 3.22 21.73
N LYS A 160 5.42 3.05 20.59
CA LYS A 160 6.78 2.54 20.64
C LYS A 160 7.70 3.57 21.31
N LYS A 161 8.46 3.15 22.30
CA LYS A 161 9.48 4.00 22.92
C LYS A 161 10.59 4.23 21.92
N VAL A 162 10.94 5.50 21.73
CA VAL A 162 12.02 5.94 20.85
C VAL A 162 12.87 6.97 21.58
N SER A 163 14.14 7.04 21.26
CA SER A 163 15.05 8.09 21.71
C SER A 163 15.38 9.00 20.54
N LEU A 164 15.26 10.29 20.74
CA LEU A 164 15.75 11.29 19.78
C LEU A 164 17.24 11.50 20.04
N VAL A 165 18.01 11.50 18.98
CA VAL A 165 19.46 11.76 19.05
C VAL A 165 19.86 12.74 17.96
N ASN A 166 20.93 13.48 18.19
CA ASN A 166 21.56 14.34 17.17
C ASN A 166 22.52 13.51 16.26
N GLU A 167 23.15 14.17 15.32
CA GLU A 167 24.13 13.55 14.40
C GLU A 167 25.34 12.90 15.10
N LYS A 168 25.59 13.26 16.37
CA LYS A 168 26.66 12.70 17.19
C LYS A 168 26.21 11.58 18.12
N ASP A 169 24.96 11.10 17.93
CA ASP A 169 24.35 10.08 18.78
C ASP A 169 24.07 10.53 20.24
N GLU A 170 24.04 11.83 20.49
CA GLU A 170 23.72 12.38 21.81
C GLU A 170 22.22 12.56 21.97
N PRO A 171 21.61 12.20 23.12
CA PRO A 171 20.21 12.39 23.37
C PRO A 171 19.77 13.84 23.25
N VAL A 172 18.66 14.08 22.55
CA VAL A 172 18.04 15.40 22.44
C VAL A 172 16.73 15.38 23.24
N ASN A 173 16.62 16.28 24.20
CA ASN A 173 15.39 16.50 24.93
C ASN A 173 14.48 17.44 24.12
N VAL A 174 13.26 17.01 23.84
CA VAL A 174 12.25 17.79 23.16
C VAL A 174 11.03 17.87 24.06
N GLU A 175 10.54 19.09 24.27
CA GLU A 175 9.25 19.33 24.95
C GLU A 175 8.13 19.36 23.92
N GLY A 176 7.08 18.55 24.13
CA GLY A 176 5.90 18.50 23.26
C GLY A 176 5.93 17.40 22.20
N ASP A 177 5.01 17.50 21.24
CA ASP A 177 4.87 16.53 20.15
C ASP A 177 6.01 16.67 19.15
N VAL A 178 6.61 15.52 18.77
CA VAL A 178 7.68 15.46 17.78
C VAL A 178 7.13 14.98 16.46
N VAL A 179 7.29 15.79 15.44
CA VAL A 179 7.06 15.36 14.05
C VAL A 179 8.30 14.61 13.58
N ILE A 180 8.13 13.36 13.19
CA ILE A 180 9.21 12.57 12.58
C ILE A 180 9.33 13.02 11.13
N ASP A 181 10.32 13.84 10.86
CA ASP A 181 10.76 14.25 9.52
C ASP A 181 12.24 13.86 9.32
N GLY A 182 12.75 13.98 8.11
CA GLY A 182 14.12 13.58 7.79
C GLY A 182 15.22 14.39 8.49
N LYS A 183 14.87 15.31 9.39
CA LYS A 183 15.82 16.12 10.16
C LYS A 183 16.13 15.53 11.54
N ASN A 184 15.30 14.60 12.00
CA ASN A 184 15.43 13.99 13.31
C ASN A 184 15.91 12.54 13.18
N ILE A 185 16.93 12.17 13.93
CA ILE A 185 17.38 10.78 14.05
C ILE A 185 16.65 10.15 15.22
N VAL A 186 15.87 9.11 14.93
CA VAL A 186 15.08 8.37 15.92
C VAL A 186 15.68 6.98 16.06
N LYS A 187 16.14 6.64 17.26
CA LYS A 187 16.56 5.28 17.60
C LYS A 187 15.44 4.57 18.34
N ALA A 188 15.01 3.43 17.84
CA ALA A 188 14.09 2.54 18.55
C ALA A 188 14.89 1.65 19.50
N SER A 189 14.50 1.63 20.76
CA SER A 189 15.05 0.74 21.79
C SER A 189 14.30 -0.61 21.79
#